data_0a13fa18c784ca19b64c331d713add39
#
_entry.id   0a13fa18c784ca19b64c331d713add39
#
_cell.length_a   1.000
_cell.length_b   1.000
_cell.length_c   1.000
_cell.angle_alpha   90.00
_cell.angle_beta   90.00
_cell.angle_gamma   90.00
#
_symmetry.space_group_name_H-M   'P 1'
#
loop_
_entity.id
_entity.type
_entity.pdbx_description
1 polymer ?
#
loop_
_entity_poly.entity_id
_entity_poly.type
_entity_poly.pdbx_seq_one_letter_code
_entity_poly.pdbx_strand_id
1 'polypeptide(L)'
;MSNSGVTRKLEEKEGVEMRRFAISGYGPAEKVFQEIVDTPREVTPNHLRVELKAFSINPYDVALRSGKMKEVRTLTFPYVLGNDGAGIVTEVASDVDSFAVGDRVVVHPVSGAYGEEIVLPASKVAKIPDEMSWVEAAAMVTTGITAYNVINHLLTIQPTDTVMVTGASGGVGTSLIQLLHQKGIRTFASASKTNEELVRSLGVTHFSSYDQENPEEVFSNQADIVIDATKGSIAGDMAIKIMKEEGHYVALNELPSLASRQKKNGFYETFVPRKEYSDQEALTHLIAAYKTGNYHIFVAEELAATLDHLIWAHHQLEGHPSAGKIVLTYD
;
A
#
# COMPACT_ATOMS: atom_id res chain seq x y z
N MET A 1 -31.15 -12.12 32.17
CA MET A 1 -30.81 -13.13 31.17
C MET A 1 -29.47 -12.74 30.61
N SER A 2 -28.39 -13.37 31.07
CA SER A 2 -27.02 -13.08 30.64
C SER A 2 -26.79 -13.74 29.27
N ASN A 3 -26.65 -12.94 28.25
CA ASN A 3 -26.29 -13.40 26.91
C ASN A 3 -24.79 -13.61 26.88
N SER A 4 -24.32 -14.81 27.17
CA SER A 4 -22.92 -15.20 26.98
C SER A 4 -22.66 -15.32 25.48
N GLY A 5 -22.01 -14.32 24.93
CA GLY A 5 -21.55 -14.34 23.55
C GLY A 5 -20.59 -15.54 23.34
N VAL A 6 -21.01 -16.48 22.54
CA VAL A 6 -20.18 -17.65 22.18
C VAL A 6 -19.26 -17.23 21.06
N THR A 7 -17.98 -17.02 21.37
CA THR A 7 -16.91 -16.90 20.37
C THR A 7 -16.68 -18.27 19.74
N ARG A 8 -16.69 -18.36 18.40
CA ARG A 8 -16.34 -19.60 17.69
C ARG A 8 -14.82 -19.64 17.48
N LYS A 9 -14.14 -20.56 18.14
CA LYS A 9 -12.68 -20.77 18.06
C LYS A 9 -12.37 -22.07 17.29
N LEU A 10 -11.26 -22.08 16.53
CA LEU A 10 -10.53 -23.31 16.25
C LEU A 10 -9.90 -23.80 17.58
N GLU A 11 -9.78 -25.12 17.79
CA GLU A 11 -9.27 -25.72 19.04
C GLU A 11 -8.05 -24.96 19.58
N GLU A 12 -8.15 -24.52 20.85
CA GLU A 12 -7.10 -23.77 21.53
C GLU A 12 -5.79 -24.58 21.53
N LYS A 13 -4.78 -24.08 20.86
CA LYS A 13 -3.40 -24.46 21.15
C LYS A 13 -3.01 -23.73 22.43
N GLU A 14 -3.12 -24.40 23.58
CA GLU A 14 -2.57 -23.86 24.84
C GLU A 14 -1.09 -23.50 24.67
N GLY A 15 -0.73 -22.25 24.92
CA GLY A 15 0.66 -21.81 25.05
C GLY A 15 1.42 -21.54 23.74
N VAL A 16 0.75 -21.26 22.62
CA VAL A 16 1.48 -20.86 21.41
C VAL A 16 2.00 -19.44 21.57
N GLU A 17 3.30 -19.34 21.80
CA GLU A 17 4.04 -18.10 21.74
C GLU A 17 4.09 -17.61 20.28
N MET A 18 3.64 -16.36 20.03
CA MET A 18 3.65 -15.76 18.70
C MET A 18 4.90 -14.93 18.49
N ARG A 19 5.59 -15.17 17.41
CA ARG A 19 6.73 -14.34 16.99
C ARG A 19 6.25 -13.06 16.34
N ARG A 20 6.87 -11.95 16.68
CA ARG A 20 6.63 -10.65 16.08
C ARG A 20 7.96 -9.91 15.90
N PHE A 21 8.02 -9.09 14.87
CA PHE A 21 9.14 -8.19 14.65
C PHE A 21 8.76 -6.78 15.14
N ALA A 22 9.40 -6.33 16.19
CA ALA A 22 9.16 -5.04 16.81
C ALA A 22 10.38 -4.14 16.70
N ILE A 23 10.14 -2.83 16.71
CA ILE A 23 11.20 -1.85 16.92
C ILE A 23 11.27 -1.44 18.39
N SER A 24 12.49 -1.34 18.95
CA SER A 24 12.77 -0.92 20.33
C SER A 24 12.90 0.60 20.47
N GLY A 25 12.93 1.33 19.37
CA GLY A 25 13.10 2.77 19.28
C GLY A 25 13.11 3.25 17.85
N TYR A 26 13.28 4.55 17.61
CA TYR A 26 13.53 5.09 16.29
C TYR A 26 15.01 4.93 15.93
N GLY A 27 15.31 4.58 14.66
CA GLY A 27 16.69 4.50 14.21
C GLY A 27 16.90 3.60 12.97
N PRO A 28 18.17 3.26 12.67
CA PRO A 28 18.53 2.33 11.60
C PRO A 28 17.94 0.93 11.84
N ALA A 29 17.57 0.22 10.76
CA ALA A 29 16.87 -1.05 10.84
C ALA A 29 17.63 -2.09 11.67
N GLU A 30 18.91 -2.25 11.41
CA GLU A 30 19.80 -3.22 12.07
C GLU A 30 20.03 -2.96 13.58
N LYS A 31 19.65 -1.78 14.07
CA LYS A 31 19.82 -1.40 15.47
C LYS A 31 18.54 -1.46 16.29
N VAL A 32 17.39 -1.30 15.63
CA VAL A 32 16.12 -1.14 16.34
C VAL A 32 15.17 -2.31 16.19
N PHE A 33 15.25 -3.10 15.11
CA PHE A 33 14.44 -4.29 14.98
C PHE A 33 14.92 -5.41 15.91
N GLN A 34 13.95 -6.09 16.48
CA GLN A 34 14.15 -7.28 17.31
C GLN A 34 12.97 -8.22 17.14
N GLU A 35 13.22 -9.51 17.28
CA GLU A 35 12.16 -10.50 17.43
C GLU A 35 11.68 -10.48 18.88
N ILE A 36 10.37 -10.46 19.08
CA ILE A 36 9.73 -10.58 20.37
C ILE A 36 8.72 -11.71 20.35
N VAL A 37 8.50 -12.29 21.51
CA VAL A 37 7.42 -13.24 21.77
C VAL A 37 6.30 -12.49 22.46
N ASP A 38 5.09 -12.61 21.93
CA ASP A 38 3.91 -11.94 22.46
C ASP A 38 2.79 -12.97 22.71
N THR A 39 1.85 -12.61 23.55
CA THR A 39 0.66 -13.44 23.81
C THR A 39 -0.48 -13.02 22.90
N PRO A 40 -1.35 -13.97 22.47
CA PRO A 40 -2.53 -13.66 21.68
C PRO A 40 -3.41 -12.60 22.35
N ARG A 41 -3.81 -11.56 21.61
CA ARG A 41 -4.77 -10.57 22.10
C ARG A 41 -6.16 -11.15 22.09
N GLU A 42 -7.02 -10.81 23.04
CA GLU A 42 -8.43 -11.17 23.00
C GLU A 42 -9.14 -10.54 21.80
N VAL A 43 -10.05 -11.29 21.20
CA VAL A 43 -10.95 -10.79 20.15
C VAL A 43 -12.10 -10.05 20.81
N THR A 44 -12.13 -8.75 20.62
CA THR A 44 -13.16 -7.85 21.14
C THR A 44 -14.31 -7.66 20.13
N PRO A 45 -15.46 -7.08 20.49
CA PRO A 45 -16.55 -6.83 19.56
C PRO A 45 -16.11 -6.13 18.26
N ASN A 46 -16.73 -6.50 17.14
CA ASN A 46 -16.39 -6.06 15.77
C ASN A 46 -14.99 -6.43 15.29
N HIS A 47 -14.26 -7.32 15.98
CA HIS A 47 -12.92 -7.76 15.59
C HIS A 47 -12.90 -9.23 15.18
N LEU A 48 -11.85 -9.58 14.48
CA LEU A 48 -11.48 -10.95 14.18
C LEU A 48 -9.97 -11.15 14.35
N ARG A 49 -9.57 -12.40 14.51
CA ARG A 49 -8.18 -12.83 14.58
C ARG A 49 -7.80 -13.45 13.25
N VAL A 50 -6.64 -13.08 12.73
CA VAL A 50 -6.08 -13.62 11.48
C VAL A 50 -4.69 -14.17 11.76
N GLU A 51 -4.48 -15.44 11.44
CA GLU A 51 -3.15 -16.03 11.29
C GLU A 51 -2.57 -15.55 9.96
N LEU A 52 -1.48 -14.80 10.02
CA LEU A 52 -0.86 -14.21 8.84
C LEU A 52 0.03 -15.25 8.11
N LYS A 53 -0.11 -15.32 6.81
CA LYS A 53 0.70 -16.15 5.91
C LYS A 53 1.70 -15.30 5.12
N ALA A 54 1.40 -14.01 4.94
CA ALA A 54 2.30 -13.05 4.31
C ALA A 54 2.04 -11.64 4.79
N PHE A 55 3.08 -10.81 4.75
CA PHE A 55 2.97 -9.36 4.90
C PHE A 55 3.90 -8.64 3.93
N SER A 56 3.55 -7.41 3.55
CA SER A 56 4.40 -6.61 2.66
C SER A 56 4.91 -5.35 3.34
N ILE A 57 6.05 -4.84 2.84
CA ILE A 57 6.74 -3.70 3.42
C ILE A 57 6.41 -2.44 2.60
N ASN A 58 6.20 -1.31 3.29
CA ASN A 58 5.88 -0.03 2.70
C ASN A 58 6.91 1.06 3.06
N PRO A 59 7.09 2.08 2.21
CA PRO A 59 7.87 3.27 2.57
C PRO A 59 7.39 3.95 3.85
N TYR A 60 6.10 3.84 4.18
CA TYR A 60 5.53 4.34 5.41
C TYR A 60 6.10 3.64 6.65
N ASP A 61 6.30 2.31 6.60
CA ASP A 61 6.92 1.55 7.68
C ASP A 61 8.36 2.02 7.93
N VAL A 62 9.10 2.29 6.85
CA VAL A 62 10.46 2.85 6.92
C VAL A 62 10.45 4.25 7.54
N ALA A 63 9.49 5.10 7.17
CA ALA A 63 9.35 6.44 7.72
C ALA A 63 8.99 6.42 9.23
N LEU A 64 8.12 5.50 9.65
CA LEU A 64 7.81 5.29 11.07
C LEU A 64 9.03 4.80 11.85
N ARG A 65 9.69 3.73 11.36
CA ARG A 65 10.85 3.15 12.01
C ARG A 65 12.00 4.16 12.15
N SER A 66 12.28 4.93 11.09
CA SER A 66 13.36 5.91 11.10
C SER A 66 13.10 7.15 11.96
N GLY A 67 11.86 7.36 12.42
CA GLY A 67 11.45 8.52 13.19
C GLY A 67 11.11 9.76 12.35
N LYS A 68 11.07 9.66 11.02
CA LYS A 68 10.64 10.78 10.14
C LYS A 68 9.20 11.23 10.42
N MET A 69 8.37 10.33 10.94
CA MET A 69 6.98 10.59 11.27
C MET A 69 6.73 10.88 12.75
N LYS A 70 7.75 11.00 13.60
CA LYS A 70 7.61 11.11 15.06
C LYS A 70 6.78 12.31 15.52
N GLU A 71 6.81 13.41 14.80
CA GLU A 71 6.05 14.62 15.13
C GLU A 71 4.54 14.46 14.78
N VAL A 72 4.22 13.58 13.83
CA VAL A 72 2.84 13.30 13.40
C VAL A 72 2.28 12.10 14.14
N ARG A 73 3.12 11.11 14.42
CA ARG A 73 2.74 9.86 15.08
C ARG A 73 3.83 9.40 16.05
N THR A 74 3.62 9.65 17.33
CA THR A 74 4.49 9.15 18.39
C THR A 74 4.19 7.67 18.66
N LEU A 75 5.24 6.84 18.74
CA LEU A 75 5.14 5.41 19.03
C LEU A 75 5.51 5.10 20.46
N THR A 76 4.86 4.09 21.03
CA THR A 76 5.26 3.47 22.32
C THR A 76 5.99 2.17 22.02
N PHE A 77 7.18 2.00 22.54
CA PHE A 77 8.04 0.85 22.27
C PHE A 77 7.94 -0.23 23.38
N PRO A 78 8.12 -1.53 23.01
CA PRO A 78 8.36 -2.05 21.67
C PRO A 78 7.13 -1.90 20.77
N TYR A 79 7.33 -1.62 19.47
CA TYR A 79 6.25 -1.36 18.53
C TYR A 79 6.34 -2.25 17.30
N VAL A 80 5.28 -3.00 17.01
CA VAL A 80 5.18 -3.85 15.82
C VAL A 80 4.62 -3.04 14.66
N LEU A 81 5.41 -2.91 13.59
CA LEU A 81 5.02 -2.21 12.36
C LEU A 81 4.15 -3.10 11.44
N GLY A 82 3.91 -2.61 10.23
CA GLY A 82 3.26 -3.31 9.13
C GLY A 82 1.77 -2.98 8.99
N ASN A 83 1.40 -2.54 7.79
CA ASN A 83 0.04 -2.18 7.43
C ASN A 83 -0.60 -3.18 6.46
N ASP A 84 0.16 -4.07 5.86
CA ASP A 84 -0.27 -5.01 4.82
C ASP A 84 -0.09 -6.44 5.28
N GLY A 85 -1.13 -7.25 5.16
CA GLY A 85 -1.02 -8.68 5.41
C GLY A 85 -2.10 -9.49 4.69
N ALA A 86 -1.87 -10.80 4.62
CA ALA A 86 -2.83 -11.77 4.13
C ALA A 86 -2.74 -13.05 4.97
N GLY A 87 -3.86 -13.72 5.19
CA GLY A 87 -3.89 -14.90 6.03
C GLY A 87 -5.27 -15.54 6.17
N ILE A 88 -5.43 -16.33 7.22
CA ILE A 88 -6.61 -17.12 7.50
C ILE A 88 -7.28 -16.64 8.78
N VAL A 89 -8.59 -16.44 8.74
CA VAL A 89 -9.38 -16.11 9.93
C VAL A 89 -9.39 -17.31 10.89
N THR A 90 -8.93 -17.11 12.12
CA THR A 90 -8.87 -18.14 13.16
C THR A 90 -9.89 -17.95 14.28
N GLU A 91 -10.37 -16.69 14.47
CA GLU A 91 -11.41 -16.39 15.47
C GLU A 91 -12.25 -15.19 14.99
N VAL A 92 -13.55 -15.21 15.26
CA VAL A 92 -14.49 -14.15 14.88
C VAL A 92 -15.32 -13.77 16.08
N ALA A 93 -15.44 -12.47 16.37
CA ALA A 93 -16.34 -11.98 17.42
C ALA A 93 -17.80 -12.32 17.09
N SER A 94 -18.62 -12.57 18.11
CA SER A 94 -20.00 -13.03 17.95
C SER A 94 -20.95 -12.05 17.24
N ASP A 95 -20.55 -10.80 17.14
CA ASP A 95 -21.27 -9.70 16.46
C ASP A 95 -20.79 -9.45 15.03
N VAL A 96 -19.90 -10.31 14.49
CA VAL A 96 -19.41 -10.23 13.11
C VAL A 96 -19.96 -11.40 12.30
N ASP A 97 -20.91 -11.12 11.41
CA ASP A 97 -21.57 -12.14 10.57
C ASP A 97 -20.95 -12.28 9.17
N SER A 98 -20.12 -11.32 8.74
CA SER A 98 -19.56 -11.25 7.39
C SER A 98 -18.37 -12.17 7.15
N PHE A 99 -17.76 -12.72 8.22
CA PHE A 99 -16.61 -13.60 8.17
C PHE A 99 -16.85 -14.90 8.95
N ALA A 100 -16.11 -15.94 8.55
CA ALA A 100 -16.09 -17.23 9.24
C ALA A 100 -14.64 -17.69 9.46
N VAL A 101 -14.44 -18.51 10.47
CA VAL A 101 -13.18 -19.23 10.69
C VAL A 101 -12.84 -20.05 9.45
N GLY A 102 -11.60 -19.95 8.97
CA GLY A 102 -11.13 -20.57 7.73
C GLY A 102 -11.19 -19.65 6.50
N ASP A 103 -11.85 -18.48 6.57
CA ASP A 103 -11.86 -17.53 5.45
C ASP A 103 -10.43 -17.05 5.13
N ARG A 104 -10.11 -17.05 3.86
CA ARG A 104 -8.89 -16.44 3.31
C ARG A 104 -9.09 -14.94 3.17
N VAL A 105 -8.19 -14.15 3.73
CA VAL A 105 -8.39 -12.69 3.80
C VAL A 105 -7.12 -11.90 3.57
N VAL A 106 -7.30 -10.64 3.09
CA VAL A 106 -6.32 -9.56 3.23
C VAL A 106 -6.69 -8.69 4.41
N VAL A 107 -5.69 -8.07 5.04
CA VAL A 107 -5.84 -7.17 6.17
C VAL A 107 -5.09 -5.87 5.95
N HIS A 108 -5.72 -4.74 6.38
CA HIS A 108 -5.09 -3.42 6.38
C HIS A 108 -5.13 -2.79 7.78
N PRO A 109 -4.35 -3.31 8.73
CA PRO A 109 -4.29 -2.74 10.08
C PRO A 109 -3.59 -1.39 10.08
N VAL A 110 -3.78 -0.61 11.13
CA VAL A 110 -2.99 0.61 11.36
C VAL A 110 -1.52 0.28 11.63
N SER A 111 -1.24 -0.90 12.20
CA SER A 111 0.06 -1.50 12.41
C SER A 111 -0.11 -2.92 12.94
N GLY A 112 1.00 -3.67 13.03
CA GLY A 112 1.00 -4.98 13.69
C GLY A 112 1.06 -6.16 12.74
N ALA A 113 1.15 -5.94 11.42
CA ALA A 113 1.24 -7.03 10.44
C ALA A 113 2.63 -7.72 10.42
N TYR A 114 3.65 -7.17 11.06
CA TYR A 114 4.94 -7.85 11.18
C TYR A 114 4.91 -8.88 12.32
N GLY A 115 4.04 -9.87 12.22
CA GLY A 115 3.82 -10.92 13.22
C GLY A 115 3.01 -12.07 12.64
N GLU A 116 3.05 -13.22 13.31
CA GLU A 116 2.36 -14.43 12.86
C GLU A 116 0.84 -14.33 12.99
N GLU A 117 0.34 -13.41 13.83
CA GLU A 117 -1.08 -13.24 14.08
C GLU A 117 -1.43 -11.79 14.35
N ILE A 118 -2.65 -11.40 13.98
CA ILE A 118 -3.19 -10.08 14.29
C ILE A 118 -4.67 -10.14 14.67
N VAL A 119 -5.07 -9.29 15.64
CA VAL A 119 -6.48 -8.99 15.94
C VAL A 119 -6.79 -7.58 15.46
N LEU A 120 -7.83 -7.45 14.61
CA LEU A 120 -8.17 -6.17 14.00
C LEU A 120 -9.68 -6.07 13.72
N PRO A 121 -10.21 -4.83 13.53
CA PRO A 121 -11.62 -4.62 13.17
C PRO A 121 -11.97 -5.28 11.83
N ALA A 122 -13.16 -5.88 11.74
CA ALA A 122 -13.68 -6.50 10.52
C ALA A 122 -13.74 -5.52 9.32
N SER A 123 -13.91 -4.22 9.56
CA SER A 123 -13.88 -3.17 8.53
C SER A 123 -12.52 -2.98 7.85
N LYS A 124 -11.47 -3.60 8.37
CA LYS A 124 -10.10 -3.58 7.84
C LYS A 124 -9.72 -4.87 7.12
N VAL A 125 -10.71 -5.71 6.80
CA VAL A 125 -10.51 -7.05 6.25
C VAL A 125 -11.40 -7.24 5.02
N ALA A 126 -10.87 -7.96 4.01
CA ALA A 126 -11.64 -8.39 2.85
C ALA A 126 -11.28 -9.85 2.49
N LYS A 127 -12.29 -10.63 2.06
CA LYS A 127 -12.08 -12.02 1.60
C LYS A 127 -11.38 -12.03 0.26
N ILE A 128 -10.41 -12.92 0.10
CA ILE A 128 -9.72 -13.15 -1.17
C ILE A 128 -10.15 -14.47 -1.80
N PRO A 129 -10.09 -14.60 -3.14
CA PRO A 129 -10.39 -15.85 -3.82
C PRO A 129 -9.30 -16.91 -3.60
N ASP A 130 -9.64 -18.18 -3.82
CA ASP A 130 -8.72 -19.30 -3.61
C ASP A 130 -7.53 -19.27 -4.55
N GLU A 131 -7.70 -18.74 -5.77
CA GLU A 131 -6.66 -18.60 -6.78
C GLU A 131 -5.64 -17.47 -6.49
N MET A 132 -5.95 -16.53 -5.60
CA MET A 132 -5.01 -15.47 -5.20
C MET A 132 -4.00 -16.01 -4.19
N SER A 133 -2.71 -15.90 -4.50
CA SER A 133 -1.65 -16.27 -3.56
C SER A 133 -1.60 -15.32 -2.35
N TRP A 134 -1.05 -15.77 -1.22
CA TRP A 134 -0.83 -14.93 -0.05
C TRP A 134 0.08 -13.73 -0.35
N VAL A 135 1.04 -13.96 -1.21
CA VAL A 135 2.03 -12.96 -1.64
C VAL A 135 1.36 -11.84 -2.43
N GLU A 136 0.57 -12.18 -3.45
CA GLU A 136 -0.20 -11.20 -4.22
C GLU A 136 -1.18 -10.44 -3.33
N ALA A 137 -1.89 -11.17 -2.48
CA ALA A 137 -2.85 -10.59 -1.56
C ALA A 137 -2.21 -9.54 -0.63
N ALA A 138 -1.10 -9.87 0.03
CA ALA A 138 -0.37 -8.95 0.89
C ALA A 138 0.23 -7.75 0.11
N ALA A 139 0.73 -7.98 -1.11
CA ALA A 139 1.35 -6.94 -1.94
C ALA A 139 0.34 -5.89 -2.43
N MET A 140 -0.94 -6.25 -2.59
CA MET A 140 -2.00 -5.39 -3.12
C MET A 140 -2.43 -4.29 -2.15
N VAL A 141 -2.35 -4.50 -0.84
CA VAL A 141 -3.14 -3.78 0.17
C VAL A 141 -2.95 -2.25 0.13
N THR A 142 -1.88 -1.72 0.72
CA THR A 142 -1.67 -0.26 0.80
C THR A 142 -1.57 0.39 -0.58
N THR A 143 -0.90 -0.27 -1.54
CA THR A 143 -0.70 0.29 -2.88
C THR A 143 -2.01 0.42 -3.64
N GLY A 144 -2.85 -0.60 -3.60
CA GLY A 144 -4.15 -0.62 -4.24
C GLY A 144 -5.14 0.32 -3.56
N ILE A 145 -5.24 0.30 -2.22
CA ILE A 145 -6.11 1.20 -1.45
C ILE A 145 -5.75 2.67 -1.73
N THR A 146 -4.46 3.00 -1.75
CA THR A 146 -4.00 4.36 -2.06
C THR A 146 -4.44 4.77 -3.46
N ALA A 147 -4.16 3.95 -4.47
CA ALA A 147 -4.54 4.23 -5.85
C ALA A 147 -6.07 4.37 -6.01
N TYR A 148 -6.84 3.46 -5.39
CA TYR A 148 -8.30 3.51 -5.41
C TYR A 148 -8.83 4.81 -4.83
N ASN A 149 -8.35 5.21 -3.65
CA ASN A 149 -8.81 6.40 -2.96
C ASN A 149 -8.45 7.69 -3.71
N VAL A 150 -7.26 7.76 -4.31
CA VAL A 150 -6.87 8.91 -5.14
C VAL A 150 -7.82 9.08 -6.33
N ILE A 151 -8.12 8.00 -7.04
CA ILE A 151 -8.92 8.04 -8.27
C ILE A 151 -10.42 8.20 -7.99
N ASN A 152 -10.95 7.60 -6.91
CA ASN A 152 -12.39 7.53 -6.68
C ASN A 152 -12.90 8.50 -5.61
N HIS A 153 -12.04 8.99 -4.73
CA HIS A 153 -12.46 9.83 -3.60
C HIS A 153 -11.77 11.20 -3.57
N LEU A 154 -10.50 11.28 -3.98
CA LEU A 154 -9.77 12.57 -3.96
C LEU A 154 -10.02 13.36 -5.24
N LEU A 155 -9.89 12.71 -6.40
CA LEU A 155 -9.95 13.34 -7.72
C LEU A 155 -11.34 13.22 -8.34
N THR A 156 -11.70 14.26 -9.11
CA THR A 156 -12.83 14.20 -10.05
C THR A 156 -12.27 14.16 -11.47
N ILE A 157 -12.05 12.95 -12.00
CA ILE A 157 -11.45 12.75 -13.32
C ILE A 157 -12.53 12.69 -14.39
N GLN A 158 -12.43 13.54 -15.42
CA GLN A 158 -13.34 13.54 -16.57
C GLN A 158 -12.84 12.56 -17.65
N PRO A 159 -13.74 11.97 -18.47
CA PRO A 159 -13.33 11.08 -19.56
C PRO A 159 -12.39 11.71 -20.60
N THR A 160 -12.37 13.04 -20.67
CA THR A 160 -11.52 13.83 -21.58
C THR A 160 -10.17 14.18 -20.99
N ASP A 161 -9.96 13.96 -19.69
CA ASP A 161 -8.72 14.32 -19.01
C ASP A 161 -7.55 13.43 -19.43
N THR A 162 -6.39 14.02 -19.45
CA THR A 162 -5.11 13.34 -19.54
C THR A 162 -4.46 13.33 -18.17
N VAL A 163 -4.18 12.15 -17.63
CA VAL A 163 -3.53 11.97 -16.33
C VAL A 163 -2.07 11.57 -16.52
N MET A 164 -1.15 12.29 -15.92
CA MET A 164 0.26 11.93 -15.84
C MET A 164 0.54 11.21 -14.52
N VAL A 165 1.15 10.03 -14.59
CA VAL A 165 1.63 9.26 -13.43
C VAL A 165 3.16 9.25 -13.44
N THR A 166 3.80 9.87 -12.45
CA THR A 166 5.24 9.74 -12.20
C THR A 166 5.49 8.64 -11.16
N GLY A 167 6.68 8.03 -11.18
CA GLY A 167 6.92 6.83 -10.37
C GLY A 167 6.06 5.63 -10.81
N ALA A 168 5.82 5.53 -12.10
CA ALA A 168 4.85 4.63 -12.74
C ALA A 168 5.11 3.13 -12.50
N SER A 169 6.36 2.71 -12.29
CA SER A 169 6.74 1.32 -12.01
C SER A 169 6.69 0.93 -10.52
N GLY A 170 6.47 1.90 -9.64
CA GLY A 170 6.29 1.62 -8.21
C GLY A 170 4.93 0.99 -7.90
N GLY A 171 4.77 0.41 -6.70
CA GLY A 171 3.55 -0.31 -6.34
C GLY A 171 2.27 0.53 -6.47
N VAL A 172 2.26 1.81 -6.05
CA VAL A 172 1.10 2.70 -6.24
C VAL A 172 0.97 3.13 -7.70
N GLY A 173 2.08 3.42 -8.39
CA GLY A 173 2.09 3.81 -9.80
C GLY A 173 1.45 2.76 -10.71
N THR A 174 1.84 1.49 -10.54
CA THR A 174 1.27 0.37 -11.30
C THR A 174 -0.22 0.19 -11.03
N SER A 175 -0.67 0.37 -9.78
CA SER A 175 -2.08 0.31 -9.41
C SER A 175 -2.88 1.46 -10.00
N LEU A 176 -2.36 2.70 -9.96
CA LEU A 176 -2.98 3.89 -10.56
C LEU A 176 -3.23 3.69 -12.06
N ILE A 177 -2.20 3.26 -12.80
CA ILE A 177 -2.30 3.08 -14.25
C ILE A 177 -3.40 2.07 -14.61
N GLN A 178 -3.44 0.93 -13.93
CA GLN A 178 -4.44 -0.10 -14.20
C GLN A 178 -5.87 0.39 -13.91
N LEU A 179 -6.09 1.09 -12.81
CA LEU A 179 -7.39 1.65 -12.47
C LEU A 179 -7.82 2.77 -13.42
N LEU A 180 -6.88 3.62 -13.87
CA LEU A 180 -7.14 4.64 -14.91
C LEU A 180 -7.47 3.99 -16.27
N HIS A 181 -6.74 2.94 -16.62
CA HIS A 181 -7.00 2.17 -17.86
C HIS A 181 -8.40 1.54 -17.85
N GLN A 182 -8.83 0.94 -16.74
CA GLN A 182 -10.18 0.38 -16.60
C GLN A 182 -11.29 1.45 -16.78
N LYS A 183 -11.00 2.69 -16.42
CA LYS A 183 -11.91 3.84 -16.61
C LYS A 183 -11.82 4.45 -18.02
N GLY A 184 -10.94 3.95 -18.89
CA GLY A 184 -10.71 4.50 -20.23
C GLY A 184 -10.03 5.86 -20.24
N ILE A 185 -9.34 6.23 -19.17
CA ILE A 185 -8.67 7.53 -19.03
C ILE A 185 -7.34 7.54 -19.80
N ARG A 186 -7.10 8.59 -20.57
CA ARG A 186 -5.83 8.82 -21.26
C ARG A 186 -4.72 9.01 -20.24
N THR A 187 -3.77 8.06 -20.16
CA THR A 187 -2.73 8.04 -19.17
C THR A 187 -1.35 8.18 -19.79
N PHE A 188 -0.59 9.16 -19.31
CA PHE A 188 0.85 9.30 -19.54
C PHE A 188 1.60 8.76 -18.34
N ALA A 189 2.77 8.18 -18.57
CA ALA A 189 3.56 7.60 -17.50
C ALA A 189 5.05 7.87 -17.68
N SER A 190 5.76 8.01 -16.56
CA SER A 190 7.21 8.09 -16.55
C SER A 190 7.83 7.13 -15.52
N ALA A 191 8.82 6.36 -15.98
CA ALA A 191 9.64 5.47 -15.17
C ALA A 191 11.06 5.38 -15.81
N SER A 192 11.96 4.54 -15.26
CA SER A 192 13.23 4.22 -15.90
C SER A 192 12.98 3.37 -17.16
N LYS A 193 13.91 3.43 -18.12
CA LYS A 193 13.87 2.63 -19.35
C LYS A 193 13.73 1.13 -19.08
N THR A 194 14.39 0.64 -18.05
CA THR A 194 14.32 -0.77 -17.62
C THR A 194 12.89 -1.24 -17.32
N ASN A 195 12.02 -0.32 -16.89
CA ASN A 195 10.64 -0.63 -16.53
C ASN A 195 9.62 -0.30 -17.64
N GLU A 196 10.06 0.09 -18.83
CA GLU A 196 9.17 0.51 -19.93
C GLU A 196 8.18 -0.59 -20.34
N GLU A 197 8.67 -1.82 -20.53
CA GLU A 197 7.82 -2.94 -20.95
C GLU A 197 6.71 -3.21 -19.93
N LEU A 198 7.07 -3.24 -18.65
CA LEU A 198 6.12 -3.37 -17.55
C LEU A 198 5.07 -2.25 -17.61
N VAL A 199 5.50 -0.99 -17.65
CA VAL A 199 4.56 0.14 -17.57
C VAL A 199 3.65 0.20 -18.80
N ARG A 200 4.17 -0.12 -20.00
CA ARG A 200 3.36 -0.18 -21.21
C ARG A 200 2.32 -1.30 -21.18
N SER A 201 2.65 -2.45 -20.60
CA SER A 201 1.72 -3.58 -20.47
C SER A 201 0.50 -3.27 -19.59
N LEU A 202 0.58 -2.23 -18.73
CA LEU A 202 -0.51 -1.79 -17.85
C LEU A 202 -1.58 -0.94 -18.56
N GLY A 203 -1.40 -0.62 -19.85
CA GLY A 203 -2.38 0.11 -20.63
C GLY A 203 -2.18 1.63 -20.65
N VAL A 204 -0.96 2.13 -20.45
CA VAL A 204 -0.65 3.57 -20.63
C VAL A 204 -0.80 3.97 -22.11
N THR A 205 -1.30 5.18 -22.34
CA THR A 205 -1.40 5.74 -23.69
C THR A 205 -0.02 6.14 -24.23
N HIS A 206 0.80 6.77 -23.40
CA HIS A 206 2.16 7.19 -23.73
C HIS A 206 3.11 6.99 -22.52
N PHE A 207 4.34 6.63 -22.85
CA PHE A 207 5.42 6.43 -21.89
C PHE A 207 6.65 7.24 -22.28
N SER A 208 7.34 7.83 -21.31
CA SER A 208 8.64 8.47 -21.46
C SER A 208 9.58 8.02 -20.35
N SER A 209 10.81 7.66 -20.72
CA SER A 209 11.82 7.23 -19.75
C SER A 209 12.68 8.40 -19.27
N TYR A 210 12.61 8.72 -17.99
CA TYR A 210 13.30 9.88 -17.41
C TYR A 210 14.82 9.76 -17.41
N ASP A 211 15.38 8.58 -17.65
CA ASP A 211 16.82 8.29 -17.73
C ASP A 211 17.37 8.24 -19.17
N GLN A 212 16.51 8.40 -20.20
CA GLN A 212 16.90 8.42 -21.61
C GLN A 212 16.46 9.69 -22.34
N GLU A 213 15.40 10.34 -21.89
CA GLU A 213 14.82 11.51 -22.49
C GLU A 213 14.24 12.46 -21.43
N ASN A 214 13.76 13.63 -21.83
CA ASN A 214 13.16 14.60 -20.94
C ASN A 214 11.62 14.51 -21.01
N PRO A 215 10.93 13.83 -20.07
CA PRO A 215 9.46 13.68 -20.12
C PRO A 215 8.74 15.03 -20.19
N GLU A 216 9.29 16.10 -19.57
CA GLU A 216 8.72 17.44 -19.61
C GLU A 216 8.77 18.11 -20.98
N GLU A 217 9.67 17.66 -21.89
CA GLU A 217 9.69 18.13 -23.29
C GLU A 217 8.70 17.31 -24.13
N VAL A 218 8.64 15.99 -23.88
CA VAL A 218 7.73 15.08 -24.59
C VAL A 218 6.28 15.41 -24.29
N PHE A 219 5.94 15.72 -23.04
CA PHE A 219 4.56 15.92 -22.56
C PHE A 219 4.23 17.35 -22.14
N SER A 220 5.03 18.34 -22.53
CA SER A 220 4.88 19.73 -22.10
C SER A 220 3.44 20.24 -22.19
N ASN A 221 2.89 20.71 -21.05
CA ASN A 221 1.52 21.28 -20.96
C ASN A 221 0.41 20.37 -21.50
N GLN A 222 0.49 19.04 -21.28
CA GLN A 222 -0.48 18.10 -21.83
C GLN A 222 -1.34 17.40 -20.77
N ALA A 223 -0.92 17.37 -19.51
CA ALA A 223 -1.67 16.69 -18.44
C ALA A 223 -2.65 17.64 -17.73
N ASP A 224 -3.92 17.25 -17.67
CA ASP A 224 -4.94 17.94 -16.85
C ASP A 224 -4.70 17.64 -15.36
N ILE A 225 -4.27 16.42 -15.07
CA ILE A 225 -3.99 15.92 -13.73
C ILE A 225 -2.59 15.30 -13.70
N VAL A 226 -1.83 15.58 -12.65
CA VAL A 226 -0.56 14.90 -12.34
C VAL A 226 -0.72 14.16 -11.02
N ILE A 227 -0.37 12.87 -11.00
CA ILE A 227 -0.26 12.07 -9.78
C ILE A 227 1.20 11.70 -9.60
N ASP A 228 1.85 12.33 -8.62
CA ASP A 228 3.25 12.09 -8.31
C ASP A 228 3.41 11.02 -7.24
N ALA A 229 3.76 9.81 -7.67
CA ALA A 229 4.05 8.67 -6.80
C ALA A 229 5.54 8.52 -6.47
N THR A 230 6.37 9.53 -6.79
CA THR A 230 7.79 9.48 -6.48
C THR A 230 8.09 9.83 -5.02
N LYS A 231 9.19 9.26 -4.49
CA LYS A 231 9.65 9.54 -3.13
C LYS A 231 10.26 10.95 -3.08
N GLY A 232 9.87 11.74 -2.07
CA GLY A 232 10.43 13.07 -1.85
C GLY A 232 10.18 14.05 -3.00
N SER A 233 9.12 13.82 -3.80
CA SER A 233 8.79 14.65 -4.97
C SER A 233 9.96 14.86 -5.96
N ILE A 234 10.78 13.83 -6.14
CA ILE A 234 11.97 13.91 -7.03
C ILE A 234 11.58 14.24 -8.48
N ALA A 235 10.39 13.88 -8.91
CA ALA A 235 9.85 14.23 -10.23
C ALA A 235 9.09 15.55 -10.27
N GLY A 236 8.98 16.26 -9.15
CA GLY A 236 8.08 17.39 -8.99
C GLY A 236 8.26 18.52 -10.01
N ASP A 237 9.49 18.97 -10.24
CA ASP A 237 9.78 20.04 -11.20
C ASP A 237 9.47 19.64 -12.65
N MET A 238 9.78 18.42 -13.03
CA MET A 238 9.43 17.82 -14.31
C MET A 238 7.90 17.73 -14.47
N ALA A 239 7.22 17.20 -13.49
CA ALA A 239 5.79 16.96 -13.52
C ALA A 239 4.97 18.26 -13.59
N ILE A 240 5.42 19.34 -12.94
CA ILE A 240 4.82 20.69 -13.07
C ILE A 240 4.89 21.20 -14.51
N LYS A 241 5.99 20.98 -15.25
CA LYS A 241 6.08 21.38 -16.66
C LYS A 241 5.13 20.57 -17.56
N ILE A 242 4.86 19.33 -17.21
CA ILE A 242 3.92 18.44 -17.92
C ILE A 242 2.48 18.87 -17.68
N MET A 243 2.15 19.34 -16.49
CA MET A 243 0.82 19.82 -16.11
C MET A 243 0.40 21.02 -16.96
N LYS A 244 -0.87 21.09 -17.37
CA LYS A 244 -1.47 22.28 -17.99
C LYS A 244 -1.59 23.43 -16.99
N GLU A 245 -1.81 24.67 -17.51
CA GLU A 245 -2.30 25.76 -16.66
C GLU A 245 -3.64 25.38 -16.04
N GLU A 246 -3.85 25.75 -14.78
CA GLU A 246 -5.04 25.40 -13.98
C GLU A 246 -5.21 23.87 -13.75
N GLY A 247 -4.18 23.08 -14.06
CA GLY A 247 -4.17 21.63 -13.81
C GLY A 247 -4.12 21.28 -12.33
N HIS A 248 -4.35 20.01 -12.03
CA HIS A 248 -4.39 19.49 -10.67
C HIS A 248 -3.19 18.58 -10.41
N TYR A 249 -2.37 18.92 -9.40
CA TYR A 249 -1.20 18.16 -8.96
C TYR A 249 -1.47 17.48 -7.62
N VAL A 250 -1.40 16.15 -7.61
CA VAL A 250 -1.52 15.35 -6.39
C VAL A 250 -0.17 14.68 -6.08
N ALA A 251 0.41 15.00 -4.94
CA ALA A 251 1.57 14.28 -4.41
C ALA A 251 1.14 13.16 -3.47
N LEU A 252 1.70 11.96 -3.63
CA LEU A 252 1.46 10.86 -2.70
C LEU A 252 2.40 10.91 -1.48
N ASN A 253 3.46 11.71 -1.55
CA ASN A 253 4.42 11.91 -0.48
C ASN A 253 4.53 13.40 -0.14
N GLU A 254 5.45 14.10 -0.78
CA GLU A 254 5.73 15.51 -0.51
C GLU A 254 5.40 16.36 -1.75
N LEU A 255 4.86 17.55 -1.53
CA LEU A 255 4.67 18.52 -2.62
C LEU A 255 6.02 19.04 -3.10
N PRO A 256 6.16 19.39 -4.39
CA PRO A 256 7.28 20.16 -4.90
C PRO A 256 7.50 21.46 -4.12
N SER A 257 8.69 22.01 -4.18
CA SER A 257 9.02 23.25 -3.48
C SER A 257 8.02 24.37 -3.82
N LEU A 258 7.84 25.33 -2.89
CA LEU A 258 6.99 26.49 -3.16
C LEU A 258 7.45 27.25 -4.41
N ALA A 259 8.76 27.40 -4.60
CA ALA A 259 9.33 28.06 -5.76
C ALA A 259 9.00 27.34 -7.08
N SER A 260 8.94 26.01 -7.06
CA SER A 260 8.53 25.22 -8.22
C SER A 260 7.05 25.38 -8.52
N ARG A 261 6.20 25.31 -7.51
CA ARG A 261 4.75 25.46 -7.65
C ARG A 261 4.32 26.86 -8.10
N GLN A 262 5.08 27.91 -7.76
CA GLN A 262 4.83 29.27 -8.22
C GLN A 262 5.10 29.49 -9.72
N LYS A 263 5.77 28.54 -10.40
CA LYS A 263 6.05 28.63 -11.85
C LYS A 263 4.84 28.31 -12.72
N LYS A 264 3.80 27.69 -12.17
CA LYS A 264 2.60 27.32 -12.90
C LYS A 264 1.35 27.49 -12.04
N ASN A 265 0.35 28.16 -12.58
CA ASN A 265 -0.95 28.25 -11.93
C ASN A 265 -1.64 26.89 -11.95
N GLY A 266 -2.09 26.42 -10.79
CA GLY A 266 -2.72 25.10 -10.64
C GLY A 266 -3.12 24.81 -9.21
N PHE A 267 -3.83 23.70 -9.03
CA PHE A 267 -4.21 23.20 -7.72
C PHE A 267 -3.20 22.14 -7.26
N TYR A 268 -2.67 22.28 -6.06
CA TYR A 268 -1.62 21.41 -5.51
C TYR A 268 -2.05 20.86 -4.16
N GLU A 269 -2.13 19.55 -4.05
CA GLU A 269 -2.43 18.90 -2.78
C GLU A 269 -1.61 17.63 -2.55
N THR A 270 -1.51 17.22 -1.28
CA THR A 270 -0.93 15.93 -0.89
C THR A 270 -2.08 14.99 -0.53
N PHE A 271 -2.01 13.76 -1.05
CA PHE A 271 -2.94 12.71 -0.62
C PHE A 271 -2.72 12.38 0.86
N VAL A 272 -3.80 12.44 1.62
CA VAL A 272 -3.85 12.00 3.01
C VAL A 272 -5.03 11.05 3.18
N PRO A 273 -4.81 9.82 3.68
CA PRO A 273 -5.90 8.91 3.98
C PRO A 273 -6.91 9.55 4.95
N ARG A 274 -8.20 9.49 4.64
CA ARG A 274 -9.28 10.05 5.45
C ARG A 274 -10.10 8.94 6.07
N LYS A 275 -10.72 9.23 7.23
CA LYS A 275 -11.53 8.23 7.97
C LYS A 275 -12.75 7.75 7.21
N GLU A 276 -13.29 8.58 6.33
CA GLU A 276 -14.44 8.29 5.48
C GLU A 276 -14.10 7.36 4.30
N TYR A 277 -12.82 7.15 3.99
CA TYR A 277 -12.40 6.22 2.94
C TYR A 277 -12.47 4.79 3.47
N SER A 278 -13.28 3.97 2.83
CA SER A 278 -13.47 2.58 3.22
C SER A 278 -12.40 1.67 2.62
N ASP A 279 -11.55 1.10 3.48
CA ASP A 279 -10.57 0.10 3.02
C ASP A 279 -11.27 -1.13 2.43
N GLN A 280 -12.40 -1.54 3.01
CA GLN A 280 -13.16 -2.69 2.55
C GLN A 280 -13.76 -2.46 1.15
N GLU A 281 -14.24 -1.25 0.85
CA GLU A 281 -14.70 -0.86 -0.49
C GLU A 281 -13.57 -0.97 -1.50
N ALA A 282 -12.43 -0.36 -1.20
CA ALA A 282 -11.25 -0.38 -2.07
C ALA A 282 -10.75 -1.81 -2.31
N LEU A 283 -10.57 -2.60 -1.25
CA LEU A 283 -10.12 -3.99 -1.36
C LEU A 283 -11.10 -4.86 -2.15
N THR A 284 -12.42 -4.71 -1.92
CA THR A 284 -13.45 -5.44 -2.65
C THR A 284 -13.39 -5.15 -4.16
N HIS A 285 -13.21 -3.87 -4.52
CA HIS A 285 -13.07 -3.46 -5.93
C HIS A 285 -11.81 -4.08 -6.56
N LEU A 286 -10.67 -4.00 -5.90
CA LEU A 286 -9.39 -4.53 -6.40
C LEU A 286 -9.43 -6.05 -6.57
N ILE A 287 -10.00 -6.76 -5.60
CA ILE A 287 -10.18 -8.21 -5.67
C ILE A 287 -11.12 -8.60 -6.83
N ALA A 288 -12.20 -7.84 -7.06
CA ALA A 288 -13.08 -8.07 -8.21
C ALA A 288 -12.35 -7.84 -9.53
N ALA A 289 -11.52 -6.80 -9.63
CA ALA A 289 -10.70 -6.53 -10.81
C ALA A 289 -9.64 -7.62 -11.04
N TYR A 290 -9.01 -8.14 -9.96
CA TYR A 290 -8.09 -9.27 -10.02
C TYR A 290 -8.77 -10.52 -10.60
N LYS A 291 -9.94 -10.89 -10.08
CA LYS A 291 -10.72 -12.06 -10.56
C LYS A 291 -11.05 -12.02 -12.06
N THR A 292 -11.19 -10.83 -12.61
CA THR A 292 -11.50 -10.64 -14.05
C THR A 292 -10.25 -10.47 -14.91
N GLY A 293 -9.05 -10.58 -14.33
CA GLY A 293 -7.77 -10.41 -15.03
C GLY A 293 -7.47 -8.95 -15.41
N ASN A 294 -8.19 -7.98 -14.84
CA ASN A 294 -8.01 -6.56 -15.11
C ASN A 294 -7.11 -5.84 -14.11
N TYR A 295 -6.60 -6.54 -13.11
CA TYR A 295 -5.68 -6.00 -12.11
C TYR A 295 -4.60 -7.04 -11.78
N HIS A 296 -3.35 -6.66 -11.99
CA HIS A 296 -2.17 -7.48 -11.74
C HIS A 296 -1.33 -6.89 -10.63
N ILE A 297 -0.74 -7.76 -9.83
CA ILE A 297 0.07 -7.40 -8.66
C ILE A 297 1.52 -7.75 -8.96
N PHE A 298 2.41 -6.78 -8.78
CA PHE A 298 3.83 -6.94 -9.09
C PHE A 298 4.63 -7.07 -7.81
N VAL A 299 5.25 -8.23 -7.64
CA VAL A 299 6.12 -8.58 -6.53
C VAL A 299 7.56 -8.58 -7.03
N ALA A 300 8.40 -7.79 -6.40
CA ALA A 300 9.82 -7.73 -6.72
C ALA A 300 10.60 -8.85 -6.03
N GLU A 301 10.25 -9.10 -4.75
CA GLU A 301 10.93 -10.09 -3.92
C GLU A 301 9.92 -10.79 -3.01
N GLU A 302 10.06 -12.11 -2.91
CA GLU A 302 9.39 -12.97 -1.95
C GLU A 302 10.44 -13.64 -1.07
N LEU A 303 10.37 -13.42 0.24
CA LEU A 303 11.37 -13.87 1.20
C LEU A 303 10.68 -14.50 2.42
N ALA A 304 11.36 -15.45 3.07
CA ALA A 304 10.87 -15.97 4.35
C ALA A 304 10.84 -14.86 5.43
N ALA A 305 9.83 -14.87 6.29
CA ALA A 305 9.66 -13.90 7.37
C ALA A 305 10.70 -14.15 8.48
N THR A 306 11.88 -13.59 8.29
CA THR A 306 12.98 -13.58 9.26
C THR A 306 13.39 -12.15 9.59
N LEU A 307 14.02 -11.95 10.75
CA LEU A 307 14.54 -10.64 11.17
C LEU A 307 15.54 -10.07 10.15
N ASP A 308 16.44 -10.90 9.62
CA ASP A 308 17.45 -10.49 8.64
C ASP A 308 16.82 -10.05 7.32
N HIS A 309 15.83 -10.79 6.82
CA HIS A 309 15.10 -10.40 5.61
C HIS A 309 14.28 -9.13 5.80
N LEU A 310 13.68 -8.94 6.98
CA LEU A 310 12.95 -7.71 7.30
C LEU A 310 13.90 -6.49 7.31
N ILE A 311 15.06 -6.61 7.95
CA ILE A 311 16.10 -5.57 7.96
C ILE A 311 16.55 -5.27 6.54
N TRP A 312 16.85 -6.31 5.76
CA TRP A 312 17.23 -6.19 4.35
C TRP A 312 16.17 -5.46 3.52
N ALA A 313 14.89 -5.84 3.66
CA ALA A 313 13.78 -5.22 2.95
C ALA A 313 13.62 -3.73 3.26
N HIS A 314 13.79 -3.34 4.54
CA HIS A 314 13.80 -1.94 4.93
C HIS A 314 14.94 -1.15 4.28
N HIS A 315 16.14 -1.73 4.19
CA HIS A 315 17.28 -1.11 3.48
C HIS A 315 17.04 -0.97 1.99
N GLN A 316 16.41 -1.98 1.34
CA GLN A 316 16.03 -1.85 -0.08
C GLN A 316 15.11 -0.64 -0.33
N LEU A 317 14.11 -0.45 0.54
CA LEU A 317 13.18 0.68 0.42
C LEU A 317 13.81 2.04 0.79
N GLU A 318 14.91 2.07 1.53
CA GLU A 318 15.68 3.30 1.78
C GLU A 318 16.50 3.73 0.56
N GLY A 319 16.97 2.77 -0.23
CA GLY A 319 17.70 2.98 -1.48
C GLY A 319 16.79 3.26 -2.69
N HIS A 320 17.12 2.64 -3.80
CA HIS A 320 16.35 2.68 -5.04
C HIS A 320 15.71 1.30 -5.25
N PRO A 321 14.49 1.07 -4.76
CA PRO A 321 13.85 -0.22 -4.88
C PRO A 321 13.59 -0.58 -6.35
N SER A 322 13.68 -1.87 -6.67
CA SER A 322 13.18 -2.44 -7.92
C SER A 322 11.67 -2.23 -8.07
N ALA A 323 11.16 -2.38 -9.30
CA ALA A 323 9.71 -2.32 -9.54
C ALA A 323 9.00 -3.45 -8.78
N GLY A 324 7.86 -3.12 -8.15
CA GLY A 324 7.07 -4.10 -7.40
C GLY A 324 7.23 -4.02 -5.87
N LYS A 325 6.56 -4.94 -5.19
CA LYS A 325 6.52 -5.01 -3.73
C LYS A 325 7.49 -6.07 -3.18
N ILE A 326 7.99 -5.83 -1.97
CA ILE A 326 8.72 -6.84 -1.19
C ILE A 326 7.73 -7.46 -0.21
N VAL A 327 7.64 -8.78 -0.23
CA VAL A 327 6.71 -9.57 0.61
C VAL A 327 7.50 -10.58 1.42
N LEU A 328 7.16 -10.72 2.69
CA LEU A 328 7.70 -11.74 3.56
C LEU A 328 6.59 -12.75 3.89
N THR A 329 6.94 -14.05 3.86
CA THR A 329 6.00 -15.17 4.05
C THR A 329 6.34 -15.97 5.29
N TYR A 330 5.32 -16.37 6.02
CA TYR A 330 5.39 -17.39 7.06
C TYR A 330 5.10 -18.77 6.45
N ASP A 331 5.81 -19.79 6.96
CA ASP A 331 5.63 -21.20 6.55
C ASP A 331 4.26 -21.76 6.94
#